data_a8aa4f6f8a1fd5b73e5f6f381492ed4c
#
_entry.id   a8aa4f6f8a1fd5b73e5f6f381492ed4c
#
_cell.length_a   1.000
_cell.length_b   1.000
_cell.length_c   1.000
_cell.angle_alpha   90.00
_cell.angle_beta   90.00
_cell.angle_gamma   90.00
#
_symmetry.space_group_name_H-M   'P 1'
#
loop_
_entity.id
_entity.type
_entity.pdbx_description
1 polymer ?
#
loop_
_entity_poly.entity_id
_entity_poly.type
_entity_poly.pdbx_seq_one_letter_code
_entity_poly.pdbx_strand_id
1 'polypeptide(L)'
;MKRQNLVMIGDLVREFVAQKPFDEGLMRCRVFDAWDALVAERTGNTPEEAAALTLRKFYKDRTLTCKMASSMVRMHFQMQMDQLLPLLNARLPEPVVDKIVLQ
;
A
#
# COMPACT_ATOMS: atom_id res chain seq x y z
N MET A 1 18.65 -30.44 -7.17
CA MET A 1 18.46 -29.79 -7.13
C MET A 1 18.16 -29.37 -6.30
N LYS A 2 18.39 -29.09 -5.86
CA LYS A 2 18.12 -28.41 -5.36
C LYS A 2 18.19 -27.25 -5.01
N ARG A 3 19.14 -26.91 -3.75
CA ARG A 3 19.33 -25.54 -3.66
C ARG A 3 18.96 -24.80 -4.90
N GLN A 4 19.42 -25.31 -5.89
CA GLN A 4 19.08 -24.79 -7.19
C GLN A 4 17.57 -24.71 -7.39
N ASN A 5 16.86 -25.69 -6.88
CA ASN A 5 15.42 -25.68 -6.97
C ASN A 5 14.82 -24.51 -6.23
N LEU A 6 15.37 -24.21 -5.07
CA LEU A 6 14.87 -23.08 -4.31
C LEU A 6 15.10 -21.76 -5.02
N VAL A 7 16.29 -21.62 -5.61
CA VAL A 7 16.59 -20.41 -6.36
C VAL A 7 15.69 -20.32 -7.58
N MET A 8 15.50 -21.43 -8.25
CA MET A 8 14.66 -21.45 -9.44
C MET A 8 13.21 -21.13 -9.09
N ILE A 9 12.75 -21.61 -7.96
CA ILE A 9 11.40 -21.30 -7.54
C ILE A 9 11.24 -19.81 -7.33
N GLY A 10 12.21 -19.19 -6.70
CA GLY A 10 12.18 -17.74 -6.50
C GLY A 10 12.19 -16.99 -7.80
N ASP A 11 13.03 -17.44 -8.73
CA ASP A 11 13.11 -16.79 -10.03
C ASP A 11 11.83 -16.98 -10.82
N LEU A 12 11.23 -18.18 -10.73
CA LEU A 12 9.98 -18.44 -11.43
C LEU A 12 8.87 -17.54 -10.93
N VAL A 13 8.80 -17.35 -9.62
CA VAL A 13 7.79 -16.47 -9.06
C VAL A 13 7.98 -15.06 -9.57
N ARG A 14 9.22 -14.61 -9.60
CA ARG A 14 9.52 -13.27 -10.08
C ARG A 14 9.18 -13.12 -11.55
N GLU A 15 9.54 -14.12 -12.36
CA GLU A 15 9.21 -14.07 -13.77
C GLU A 15 7.72 -14.11 -14.00
N PHE A 16 7.02 -14.90 -13.20
CA PHE A 16 5.58 -14.99 -13.33
C PHE A 16 4.92 -13.65 -13.08
N VAL A 17 5.37 -12.97 -12.02
CA VAL A 17 4.84 -11.66 -11.70
C VAL A 17 5.18 -10.66 -12.80
N ALA A 18 6.38 -10.75 -13.35
CA ALA A 18 6.79 -9.85 -14.42
C ALA A 18 5.99 -10.10 -15.69
N GLN A 19 5.66 -11.37 -15.97
CA GLN A 19 4.87 -11.69 -17.13
C GLN A 19 3.44 -11.19 -17.00
N LYS A 20 2.97 -11.06 -15.77
CA LYS A 20 1.70 -10.45 -15.49
C LYS A 20 2.01 -9.06 -14.96
N PRO A 21 2.14 -8.10 -15.84
CA PRO A 21 2.61 -6.77 -15.42
C PRO A 21 1.74 -6.17 -14.33
N PHE A 22 0.52 -6.66 -14.20
CA PHE A 22 -0.34 -6.12 -13.17
C PHE A 22 -1.18 -7.24 -12.56
N ASP A 23 -0.78 -7.67 -11.36
CA ASP A 23 -1.57 -8.57 -10.55
C ASP A 23 -2.33 -7.70 -9.55
N GLU A 24 -3.58 -7.45 -9.82
CA GLU A 24 -4.38 -6.54 -9.01
C GLU A 24 -4.49 -6.99 -7.56
N GLY A 25 -4.64 -8.29 -7.35
CA GLY A 25 -4.78 -8.81 -6.00
C GLY A 25 -3.53 -8.58 -5.16
N LEU A 26 -2.38 -8.92 -5.74
CA LEU A 26 -1.10 -8.73 -5.04
C LEU A 26 -0.80 -7.26 -4.86
N MET A 27 -1.05 -6.44 -5.87
CA MET A 27 -0.77 -5.03 -5.79
C MET A 27 -1.68 -4.36 -4.75
N ARG A 28 -2.91 -4.80 -4.68
CA ARG A 28 -3.84 -4.28 -3.66
C ARG A 28 -3.31 -4.53 -2.26
N CYS A 29 -2.83 -5.74 -2.00
CA CYS A 29 -2.25 -6.05 -0.70
C CYS A 29 -1.05 -5.17 -0.39
N ARG A 30 -0.18 -4.97 -1.37
CA ARG A 30 1.01 -4.13 -1.17
C ARG A 30 0.63 -2.68 -0.90
N VAL A 31 -0.37 -2.19 -1.61
CA VAL A 31 -0.84 -0.81 -1.41
C VAL A 31 -1.43 -0.66 -0.01
N PHE A 32 -2.23 -1.63 0.42
CA PHE A 32 -2.85 -1.58 1.74
C PHE A 32 -1.79 -1.65 2.84
N ASP A 33 -0.81 -2.52 2.70
CA ASP A 33 0.27 -2.62 3.70
C ASP A 33 1.09 -1.34 3.73
N ALA A 34 1.37 -0.76 2.58
CA ALA A 34 2.12 0.47 2.50
C ALA A 34 1.36 1.61 3.17
N TRP A 35 0.05 1.66 2.96
CA TRP A 35 -0.79 2.67 3.59
C TRP A 35 -0.78 2.54 5.11
N ASP A 36 -0.97 1.32 5.63
CA ASP A 36 -0.98 1.09 7.06
C ASP A 36 0.36 1.46 7.69
N ALA A 37 1.47 1.13 7.02
CA ALA A 37 2.79 1.48 7.51
C ALA A 37 3.00 2.99 7.51
N LEU A 38 2.52 3.66 6.47
CA LEU A 38 2.63 5.12 6.38
C LEU A 38 1.82 5.79 7.48
N VAL A 39 0.61 5.31 7.73
CA VAL A 39 -0.24 5.85 8.78
C VAL A 39 0.43 5.67 10.14
N ALA A 40 1.00 4.49 10.40
CA ALA A 40 1.68 4.23 11.65
C ALA A 40 2.84 5.20 11.85
N GLU A 41 3.60 5.42 10.81
CA GLU A 41 4.75 6.32 10.88
C GLU A 41 4.33 7.76 11.11
N ARG A 42 3.29 8.20 10.41
CA ARG A 42 2.86 9.60 10.48
C ARG A 42 2.14 9.92 11.78
N THR A 43 1.50 8.94 12.40
CA THR A 43 0.77 9.16 13.64
C THR A 43 1.56 8.72 14.87
N GLY A 44 2.67 8.02 14.68
CA GLY A 44 3.46 7.52 15.79
C GLY A 44 2.81 6.36 16.53
N ASN A 45 1.87 5.69 15.89
CA ASN A 45 1.17 4.56 16.48
C ASN A 45 1.84 3.25 16.13
N THR A 46 1.47 2.19 16.87
CA THR A 46 1.89 0.85 16.48
C THR A 46 1.13 0.44 15.21
N PRO A 47 1.61 -0.56 14.48
CA PRO A 47 0.89 -1.02 13.30
C PRO A 47 -0.54 -1.42 13.58
N GLU A 48 -0.81 -2.04 14.73
CA GLU A 48 -2.16 -2.44 15.10
C GLU A 48 -3.06 -1.23 15.33
N GLU A 49 -2.52 -0.23 16.01
CA GLU A 49 -3.28 1.00 16.25
C GLU A 49 -3.52 1.76 14.97
N ALA A 50 -2.52 1.78 14.11
CA ALA A 50 -2.65 2.47 12.83
C ALA A 50 -3.69 1.79 11.95
N ALA A 51 -3.71 0.46 11.96
CA ALA A 51 -4.69 -0.28 11.17
C ALA A 51 -6.11 0.04 11.60
N ALA A 52 -6.31 0.35 12.88
CA ALA A 52 -7.63 0.68 13.39
C ALA A 52 -8.08 2.07 12.97
N LEU A 53 -7.17 2.94 12.52
CA LEU A 53 -7.52 4.28 12.09
C LEU A 53 -8.17 4.30 10.70
N THR A 54 -7.98 3.26 9.93
CA THR A 54 -8.60 3.13 8.61
C THR A 54 -9.63 2.01 8.66
N LEU A 55 -10.90 2.37 8.62
CA LEU A 55 -11.98 1.40 8.72
C LEU A 55 -12.09 0.52 7.48
N ARG A 56 -11.81 1.10 6.32
CA ARG A 56 -11.95 0.38 5.06
C ARG A 56 -10.97 0.94 4.05
N LYS A 57 -10.39 0.06 3.25
CA LYS A 57 -9.47 0.43 2.17
C LYS A 57 -9.96 -0.20 0.89
N PHE A 58 -9.82 0.55 -0.20
CA PHE A 58 -10.25 0.09 -1.51
C PHE A 58 -9.27 0.63 -2.55
N TYR A 59 -8.77 -0.25 -3.41
CA TYR A 59 -7.82 0.15 -4.45
C TYR A 59 -8.33 -0.32 -5.80
N LYS A 60 -8.53 0.61 -6.71
CA LYS A 60 -8.96 0.31 -8.06
C LYS A 60 -8.60 1.48 -8.95
N ASP A 61 -8.20 1.15 -10.18
CA ASP A 61 -7.89 2.18 -11.19
C ASP A 61 -6.87 3.19 -10.66
N ARG A 62 -5.84 2.67 -10.02
CA ARG A 62 -4.73 3.45 -9.49
C ARG A 62 -5.17 4.47 -8.43
N THR A 63 -6.33 4.26 -7.87
CA THR A 63 -6.88 5.12 -6.82
C THR A 63 -7.05 4.34 -5.53
N LEU A 64 -6.47 4.85 -4.46
CA LEU A 64 -6.64 4.27 -3.13
C LEU A 64 -7.68 5.09 -2.38
N THR A 65 -8.76 4.43 -1.97
CA THR A 65 -9.82 5.07 -1.21
C THR A 65 -9.79 4.51 0.21
N CYS A 66 -9.72 5.39 1.20
CA CYS A 66 -9.65 5.00 2.60
C CYS A 66 -10.76 5.67 3.38
N LYS A 67 -11.51 4.86 4.12
CA LYS A 67 -12.52 5.39 5.04
C LYS A 67 -11.87 5.48 6.41
N MET A 68 -11.69 6.70 6.90
CA MET A 68 -10.97 6.94 8.14
C MET A 68 -11.91 6.83 9.34
N ALA A 69 -11.37 6.32 10.43
CA ALA A 69 -12.13 6.20 11.68
C ALA A 69 -12.28 7.54 12.39
N SER A 70 -11.35 8.45 12.15
CA SER A 70 -11.32 9.74 12.84
C SER A 70 -11.37 10.87 11.82
N SER A 71 -12.30 11.78 11.99
CA SER A 71 -12.38 12.95 11.09
C SER A 71 -11.21 13.89 11.29
N MET A 72 -10.63 13.93 12.51
CA MET A 72 -9.46 14.76 12.76
C MET A 72 -8.25 14.22 11.99
N VAL A 73 -8.04 12.90 12.03
CA VAL A 73 -6.94 12.28 11.31
C VAL A 73 -7.15 12.46 9.82
N ARG A 74 -8.39 12.28 9.35
CA ARG A 74 -8.71 12.46 7.94
C ARG A 74 -8.37 13.87 7.48
N MET A 75 -8.79 14.86 8.26
CA MET A 75 -8.53 16.26 7.91
C MET A 75 -7.03 16.55 7.89
N HIS A 76 -6.32 16.04 8.88
CA HIS A 76 -4.88 16.24 8.96
C HIS A 76 -4.16 15.64 7.74
N PHE A 77 -4.53 14.43 7.38
CA PHE A 77 -3.95 13.77 6.22
C PHE A 77 -4.34 14.47 4.92
N GLN A 78 -5.57 14.97 4.86
CA GLN A 78 -6.03 15.68 3.67
C GLN A 78 -5.15 16.92 3.41
N MET A 79 -4.76 17.59 4.46
CA MET A 79 -3.90 18.76 4.36
C MET A 79 -2.49 18.42 3.93
N GLN A 80 -2.06 17.18 4.15
CA GLN A 80 -0.71 16.73 3.81
C GLN A 80 -0.69 15.83 2.58
N MET A 81 -1.77 15.82 1.81
CA MET A 81 -1.90 14.88 0.70
C MET A 81 -0.75 15.00 -0.29
N ASP A 82 -0.25 16.20 -0.53
CA ASP A 82 0.87 16.41 -1.45
C ASP A 82 2.11 15.64 -1.01
N GLN A 83 2.27 15.44 0.28
CA GLN A 83 3.39 14.69 0.83
C GLN A 83 3.09 13.21 0.93
N LEU A 84 1.86 12.86 1.24
CA LEU A 84 1.48 11.47 1.49
C LEU A 84 1.54 10.63 0.22
N LEU A 85 1.10 11.17 -0.90
CA LEU A 85 1.06 10.41 -2.14
C LEU A 85 2.46 9.95 -2.58
N PRO A 86 3.46 10.83 -2.67
CA PRO A 86 4.80 10.35 -3.03
C PRO A 86 5.41 9.44 -1.98
N LEU A 87 5.11 9.66 -0.69
CA LEU A 87 5.64 8.80 0.36
C LEU A 87 5.03 7.40 0.27
N LEU A 88 3.75 7.32 -0.07
CA LEU A 88 3.10 6.03 -0.26
C LEU A 88 3.74 5.28 -1.43
N ASN A 89 3.91 5.94 -2.56
CA ASN A 89 4.50 5.30 -3.73
C ASN A 89 5.94 4.90 -3.50
N ALA A 90 6.66 5.63 -2.65
CA ALA A 90 8.05 5.30 -2.34
C ALA A 90 8.16 3.97 -1.59
N ARG A 91 7.09 3.52 -0.95
CA ARG A 91 7.06 2.24 -0.24
C ARG A 91 6.67 1.08 -1.14
N LEU A 92 6.35 1.36 -2.38
CA LEU A 92 5.90 0.35 -3.34
C LEU A 92 7.01 0.08 -4.35
N PRO A 93 7.00 -1.12 -4.97
CA PRO A 93 8.02 -1.43 -5.99
C PRO A 93 7.98 -0.46 -7.16
N GLU A 94 6.80 0.06 -7.48
CA GLU A 94 6.63 1.06 -8.52
C GLU A 94 5.51 2.00 -8.10
N PRO A 95 5.49 3.22 -8.66
CA PRO A 95 4.44 4.16 -8.33
C PRO A 95 3.13 3.74 -9.00
N VAL A 96 2.28 3.06 -8.25
CA VAL A 96 1.03 2.53 -8.78
C VAL A 96 -0.20 3.22 -8.22
N VAL A 97 -0.02 4.25 -7.39
CA VAL A 97 -1.14 5.02 -6.85
C VAL A 97 -1.05 6.44 -7.39
N ASP A 98 -2.08 6.81 -8.15
CA ASP A 98 -2.16 8.16 -8.72
C ASP A 98 -2.93 9.10 -7.81
N LYS A 99 -3.81 8.55 -6.99
CA LYS A 99 -4.70 9.39 -6.20
C LYS A 99 -5.10 8.66 -4.91
N ILE A 100 -5.18 9.42 -3.84
CA ILE A 100 -5.68 8.93 -2.56
C ILE A 100 -6.94 9.71 -2.21
N VAL A 101 -8.03 8.99 -1.93
CA VAL A 101 -9.30 9.60 -1.54
C VAL A 101 -9.56 9.22 -0.09
N LEU A 102 -9.80 10.21 0.75
CA LEU A 102 -10.10 9.99 2.17
C LEU A 102 -11.57 10.30 2.42
N GLN A 103 -12.23 9.38 3.12
CA GLN A 103 -13.64 9.51 3.44
C GLN A 103 -13.87 9.45 4.93
#